data_752d9a5b999b5b32bf260fbd8034f71e
#
_entry.id   752d9a5b999b5b32bf260fbd8034f71e
#
_cell.length_a   1.000
_cell.length_b   1.000
_cell.length_c   1.000
_cell.angle_alpha   90.00
_cell.angle_beta   90.00
_cell.angle_gamma   90.00
#
_symmetry.space_group_name_H-M   'P 1'
#
loop_
_entity.id
_entity.type
_entity.pdbx_description
1 polymer ?
#
loop_
_entity_poly.entity_id
_entity_poly.type
_entity_poly.pdbx_seq_one_letter_code
_entity_poly.pdbx_strand_id
1 'polypeptide(L)'
;MKVIKVTGAIIQKENKFLICRRGPNEKAAGLWEFPGGKLEINETLEDCILRELKEELDIDAELHSLYDNYRFKSKDVIYDLYFFKIKEYSGNMLNTVHD
;
A
#
# COMPACT_ATOMS: atom_id res chain seq x y z
N MET A 1 -22.22 9.74 -3.09
CA MET A 1 -21.18 8.90 -3.71
C MET A 1 -20.14 8.52 -2.67
N LYS A 2 -19.77 7.25 -2.64
CA LYS A 2 -18.84 6.75 -1.63
C LYS A 2 -17.39 7.07 -2.02
N VAL A 3 -16.60 7.51 -1.06
CA VAL A 3 -15.16 7.73 -1.24
C VAL A 3 -14.42 6.71 -0.38
N ILE A 4 -13.53 5.96 -1.01
CA ILE A 4 -12.69 4.99 -0.31
C ILE A 4 -11.25 5.47 -0.37
N LYS A 5 -10.66 5.71 0.79
CA LYS A 5 -9.24 6.09 0.90
C LYS A 5 -8.39 4.85 1.02
N VAL A 6 -7.36 4.79 0.21
CA VAL A 6 -6.45 3.64 0.12
C VAL A 6 -5.03 4.14 0.17
N THR A 7 -4.20 3.46 0.94
CA THR A 7 -2.77 3.79 0.99
C THR A 7 -1.95 2.78 0.21
N GLY A 8 -0.83 3.24 -0.30
CA GLY A 8 0.15 2.38 -0.95
C GLY A 8 1.54 2.81 -0.55
N ALA A 9 2.46 1.87 -0.49
CA ALA A 9 3.84 2.15 -0.13
C ALA A 9 4.76 1.97 -1.33
N ILE A 10 5.65 2.94 -1.52
CA ILE A 10 6.70 2.86 -2.52
C ILE A 10 7.97 2.51 -1.77
N ILE A 11 8.38 1.26 -1.86
CA ILE A 11 9.58 0.74 -1.21
C ILE A 11 10.60 0.51 -2.31
N GLN A 12 11.69 1.25 -2.26
CA GLN A 12 12.74 1.17 -3.25
C GLN A 12 14.00 0.63 -2.60
N LYS A 13 14.58 -0.37 -3.26
CA LYS A 13 15.88 -0.90 -2.86
C LYS A 13 16.76 -0.93 -4.10
N GLU A 14 17.84 -0.14 -4.07
CA GLU A 14 18.68 0.07 -5.24
C GLU A 14 17.82 0.68 -6.36
N ASN A 15 17.71 0.03 -7.52
CA ASN A 15 16.91 0.53 -8.63
C ASN A 15 15.61 -0.25 -8.81
N LYS A 16 15.18 -0.97 -7.76
CA LYS A 16 14.01 -1.82 -7.85
C LYS A 16 12.92 -1.37 -6.88
N PHE A 17 11.68 -1.51 -7.31
CA PHE A 17 10.51 -1.26 -6.48
C PHE A 17 9.90 -2.57 -6.05
N LEU A 18 9.39 -2.57 -4.82
CA LEU A 18 8.70 -3.71 -4.28
C LEU A 18 7.22 -3.64 -4.64
N ILE A 19 6.71 -4.68 -5.30
CA ILE A 19 5.30 -4.78 -5.62
C ILE A 19 4.76 -6.13 -5.18
N CYS A 20 3.45 -6.17 -4.94
CA CYS A 20 2.76 -7.36 -4.47
C CYS A 20 1.82 -7.87 -5.56
N ARG A 21 1.68 -9.18 -5.63
CA ARG A 21 0.72 -9.78 -6.54
C ARG A 21 -0.54 -10.14 -5.77
N ARG A 22 -1.69 -9.76 -6.30
CA ARG A 22 -2.97 -10.08 -5.68
C ARG A 22 -3.20 -11.58 -5.70
N GLY A 23 -3.73 -12.10 -4.57
CA GLY A 23 -3.97 -13.52 -4.43
C GLY A 23 -5.10 -14.04 -5.32
N PRO A 24 -5.21 -15.37 -5.46
CA PRO A 24 -6.18 -15.97 -6.39
C PRO A 24 -7.64 -15.75 -5.98
N ASN A 25 -7.90 -15.49 -4.71
CA ASN A 25 -9.26 -15.27 -4.22
C ASN A 25 -9.61 -13.80 -4.09
N GLU A 26 -8.71 -12.92 -4.50
CA GLU A 26 -8.95 -11.49 -4.46
C GLU A 26 -9.47 -10.98 -5.78
N LYS A 27 -10.16 -9.84 -5.70
CA LYS A 27 -10.59 -9.13 -6.90
C LYS A 27 -9.35 -8.75 -7.71
N ALA A 28 -9.42 -8.92 -9.03
CA ALA A 28 -8.29 -8.68 -9.94
C ALA A 28 -7.08 -9.56 -9.60
N ALA A 29 -7.34 -10.83 -9.28
CA ALA A 29 -6.29 -11.81 -8.97
C ALA A 29 -5.21 -11.85 -10.04
N GLY A 30 -3.97 -11.95 -9.60
CA GLY A 30 -2.82 -12.04 -10.48
C GLY A 30 -2.24 -10.69 -10.91
N LEU A 31 -2.92 -9.59 -10.65
CA LEU A 31 -2.39 -8.26 -10.95
C LEU A 31 -1.40 -7.82 -9.88
N TRP A 32 -0.42 -7.04 -10.31
CA TRP A 32 0.63 -6.52 -9.42
C TRP A 32 0.25 -5.14 -8.92
N GLU A 33 0.56 -4.85 -7.67
CA GLU A 33 0.27 -3.56 -7.06
C GLU A 33 1.28 -3.25 -5.96
N PHE A 34 1.35 -1.97 -5.56
CA PHE A 34 2.13 -1.58 -4.40
C PHE A 34 1.46 -2.09 -3.13
N PRO A 35 2.23 -2.51 -2.11
CA PRO A 35 1.63 -2.94 -0.85
C PRO A 35 0.90 -1.80 -0.16
N GLY A 36 -0.19 -2.11 0.50
CA GLY A 36 -1.02 -1.13 1.19
C GLY A 36 -2.44 -1.61 1.33
N GLY A 37 -3.34 -0.71 1.67
CA GLY A 37 -4.74 -1.08 1.84
C GLY A 37 -5.63 0.06 2.25
N LYS A 38 -6.85 -0.27 2.58
CA LYS A 38 -7.91 0.69 2.89
C LYS A 38 -7.75 1.29 4.27
N LEU A 39 -8.05 2.58 4.36
CA LEU A 39 -8.09 3.30 5.62
C LEU A 39 -9.21 2.77 6.51
N GLU A 40 -8.90 2.51 7.77
CA GLU A 40 -9.89 2.11 8.76
C GLU A 40 -10.38 3.31 9.56
N ILE A 41 -11.49 3.12 10.28
CA ILE A 41 -12.10 4.18 11.09
C ILE A 41 -11.12 4.63 12.17
N ASN A 42 -11.00 5.95 12.36
CA ASN A 42 -10.15 6.58 13.36
C ASN A 42 -8.66 6.35 13.15
N GLU A 43 -8.28 6.03 11.92
CA GLU A 43 -6.90 5.80 11.55
C GLU A 43 -6.39 6.96 10.70
N THR A 44 -5.17 7.41 10.94
CA THR A 44 -4.53 8.36 10.03
C THR A 44 -4.00 7.61 8.82
N LEU A 45 -3.75 8.35 7.73
CA LEU A 45 -3.16 7.74 6.53
C LEU A 45 -1.81 7.12 6.83
N GLU A 46 -1.00 7.78 7.65
CA GLU A 46 0.30 7.27 8.04
C GLU A 46 0.20 5.97 8.84
N ASP A 47 -0.71 5.95 9.82
CA ASP A 47 -0.94 4.74 10.61
C ASP A 47 -1.48 3.60 9.75
N CYS A 48 -2.31 3.93 8.77
CA CYS A 48 -2.85 2.97 7.84
C CYS A 48 -1.75 2.25 7.05
N ILE A 49 -0.85 3.01 6.44
CA ILE A 49 0.19 2.39 5.64
C ILE A 49 1.17 1.57 6.51
N LEU A 50 1.49 2.07 7.70
CA LEU A 50 2.36 1.33 8.61
C LEU A 50 1.71 0.02 9.07
N ARG A 51 0.42 0.05 9.38
CA ARG A 51 -0.34 -1.14 9.76
C ARG A 51 -0.39 -2.15 8.62
N GLU A 52 -0.70 -1.69 7.41
CA GLU A 52 -0.78 -2.56 6.24
C GLU A 52 0.56 -3.23 5.94
N LEU A 53 1.66 -2.50 6.06
CA LEU A 53 2.98 -3.06 5.85
C LEU A 53 3.32 -4.10 6.92
N LYS A 54 2.88 -3.89 8.16
CA LYS A 54 3.07 -4.87 9.22
C LYS A 54 2.25 -6.14 8.95
N GLU A 55 0.99 -5.98 8.54
CA GLU A 55 0.10 -7.11 8.27
C GLU A 55 0.53 -7.91 7.04
N GLU A 56 0.87 -7.22 5.96
CA GLU A 56 1.18 -7.89 4.69
C GLU A 56 2.61 -8.42 4.61
N LEU A 57 3.56 -7.67 5.13
CA LEU A 57 4.98 -7.95 4.92
C LEU A 57 5.76 -8.23 6.20
N ASP A 58 5.11 -8.04 7.35
CA ASP A 58 5.75 -8.20 8.67
C ASP A 58 7.00 -7.33 8.83
N ILE A 59 6.90 -6.10 8.38
CA ILE A 59 7.98 -5.12 8.53
C ILE A 59 7.53 -3.93 9.36
N ASP A 60 8.49 -3.30 10.02
CA ASP A 60 8.32 -2.03 10.70
C ASP A 60 8.98 -0.96 9.84
N ALA A 61 8.16 -0.10 9.26
CA ALA A 61 8.63 0.87 8.28
C ALA A 61 8.71 2.27 8.86
N GLU A 62 9.63 3.06 8.32
CA GLU A 62 9.72 4.48 8.59
C GLU A 62 9.35 5.23 7.32
N LEU A 63 8.41 6.16 7.44
CA LEU A 63 7.92 6.93 6.30
C LEU A 63 8.89 8.06 5.99
N HIS A 64 9.07 8.32 4.69
CA HIS A 64 9.82 9.47 4.23
C HIS A 64 8.86 10.63 3.96
N SER A 65 7.90 10.43 3.09
CA SER A 65 6.99 11.50 2.66
C SER A 65 5.81 10.92 1.89
N LEU A 66 4.76 11.74 1.79
CA LEU A 66 3.69 11.46 0.84
C LEU A 66 4.25 11.76 -0.55
N TYR A 67 4.27 10.74 -1.40
CA TYR A 67 4.82 10.85 -2.74
C TYR A 67 3.79 11.39 -3.72
N ASP A 68 2.57 10.84 -3.67
CA ASP A 68 1.53 11.22 -4.62
C ASP A 68 0.16 10.91 -4.05
N ASN A 69 -0.82 11.63 -4.55
CA ASN A 69 -2.23 11.41 -4.24
C ASN A 69 -2.97 11.37 -5.56
N TYR A 70 -3.60 10.26 -5.85
CA TYR A 70 -4.30 10.04 -7.10
C TYR A 70 -5.73 9.62 -6.84
N ARG A 71 -6.68 10.25 -7.53
CA ARG A 71 -8.09 9.98 -7.34
C ARG A 71 -8.72 9.57 -8.67
N PHE A 72 -9.50 8.50 -8.64
CA PHE A 72 -10.26 8.10 -9.81
C PHE A 72 -11.62 7.54 -9.41
N LYS A 73 -12.55 7.58 -10.36
CA LYS A 73 -13.90 7.10 -10.16
C LYS A 73 -14.10 5.78 -10.88
N SER A 74 -14.70 4.80 -10.19
CA SER A 74 -15.10 3.54 -10.77
C SER A 74 -16.53 3.23 -10.32
N LYS A 75 -17.44 3.18 -11.25
CA LYS A 75 -18.89 3.04 -10.97
C LYS A 75 -19.34 4.16 -10.03
N ASP A 76 -19.89 3.83 -8.86
CA ASP A 76 -20.37 4.82 -7.91
C ASP A 76 -19.38 5.07 -6.76
N VAL A 77 -18.14 4.69 -6.95
CA VAL A 77 -17.11 4.80 -5.91
C VAL A 77 -15.96 5.67 -6.42
N ILE A 78 -15.52 6.59 -5.57
CA ILE A 78 -14.29 7.34 -5.80
C ILE A 78 -13.20 6.71 -4.96
N TYR A 79 -12.11 6.32 -5.62
CA TYR A 79 -10.93 5.79 -4.94
C TYR A 79 -9.92 6.91 -4.82
N ASP A 80 -9.53 7.19 -3.59
CA ASP A 80 -8.59 8.24 -3.26
C ASP A 80 -7.31 7.57 -2.75
N LEU A 81 -6.30 7.51 -3.60
CA LEU A 81 -5.08 6.77 -3.36
C LEU A 81 -3.99 7.69 -2.84
N TYR A 82 -3.35 7.28 -1.76
CA TYR A 82 -2.24 8.01 -1.16
C TYR A 82 -1.01 7.11 -1.16
N PHE A 83 0.01 7.52 -1.90
CA PHE A 83 1.27 6.76 -2.01
C PHE A 83 2.32 7.40 -1.14
N PHE A 84 2.87 6.60 -0.22
CA PHE A 84 3.92 7.04 0.69
C PHE A 84 5.25 6.43 0.29
N LYS A 85 6.28 7.26 0.27
CA LYS A 85 7.64 6.80 0.06
C LYS A 85 8.19 6.32 1.40
N ILE A 86 8.75 5.12 1.41
CA ILE A 86 9.32 4.51 2.60
C ILE A 86 10.80 4.84 2.67
N LYS A 87 11.24 5.35 3.82
CA LYS A 87 12.64 5.72 4.04
C LYS A 87 13.48 4.47 4.30
N GLU A 88 13.05 3.67 5.27
CA GLU A 88 13.72 2.43 5.61
C GLU A 88 12.76 1.53 6.38
N TYR A 89 13.12 0.27 6.51
CA TYR A 89 12.32 -0.68 7.26
C TYR A 89 13.19 -1.71 7.95
N SER A 90 12.64 -2.35 8.99
CA SER A 90 13.28 -3.46 9.69
C SER A 90 12.32 -4.64 9.73
N GLY A 91 12.86 -5.82 9.94
CA GLY A 91 12.10 -7.06 9.97
C GLY A 91 12.39 -7.93 8.77
N ASN A 92 11.95 -9.18 8.84
CA ASN A 92 12.11 -10.12 7.75
C ASN A 92 10.87 -10.06 6.88
N MET A 93 11.01 -9.45 5.72
CA MET A 93 9.89 -9.26 4.81
C MET A 93 9.32 -10.62 4.38
N LEU A 94 8.00 -10.77 4.54
CA LEU A 94 7.32 -12.00 4.14
C LEU A 94 7.38 -12.18 2.62
N ASN A 95 7.37 -13.45 2.21
CA ASN A 95 7.57 -13.82 0.81
C ASN A 95 6.28 -13.71 -0.01
N THR A 96 5.57 -12.62 0.14
CA THR A 96 4.38 -12.34 -0.65
C THR A 96 4.68 -11.32 -1.76
N VAL A 97 5.94 -10.94 -1.88
CA VAL A 97 6.34 -9.80 -2.68
C VAL A 97 7.31 -10.21 -3.76
N HIS A 98 7.07 -9.67 -4.94
CA HIS A 98 7.94 -9.87 -6.10
C HIS A 98 8.15 -8.55 -6.79
N ASP A 99 9.27 -8.40 -7.39
CA ASP A 99 9.58 -7.23 -8.19
C ASP A 99 8.86 -7.26 -9.55
#